data_ba8f158c865b4f243d9ac3c9969ae8ad
#
_entry.id   ba8f158c865b4f243d9ac3c9969ae8ad
#
_cell.length_a   1.000
_cell.length_b   1.000
_cell.length_c   1.000
_cell.angle_alpha   90.00
_cell.angle_beta   90.00
_cell.angle_gamma   90.00
#
_symmetry.space_group_name_H-M   'P 1'
#
loop_
_entity.id
_entity.type
_entity.pdbx_description
1 polymer ?
#
loop_
_entity_poly.entity_id
_entity_poly.type
_entity_poly.pdbx_seq_one_letter_code
_entity_poly.pdbx_strand_id
1 'polypeptide(L)'
;MLLPYPEAVDFLNTMARRARKRNVSLAVISQKFQDFYECKEAQAVLTSSDTKLFLAQDKSEIEYLREVFKLTEGESTYLLTASRGEGLLKVGNDTAILEIRPTQREFAFIETNVNKLVEQQNQATN
;
A
#
# COMPACT_ATOMS: atom_id res chain seq x y z
N MET A 1 -3.40 -14.67 -6.43
CA MET A 1 -2.98 -14.16 -5.13
C MET A 1 -2.16 -15.20 -4.38
N LEU A 2 -1.04 -14.81 -3.77
CA LEU A 2 -0.10 -15.75 -3.13
C LEU A 2 -0.56 -16.27 -1.75
N LEU A 3 -1.46 -15.54 -1.09
CA LEU A 3 -1.84 -15.78 0.30
C LEU A 3 -2.66 -17.04 0.60
N PRO A 4 -3.51 -17.59 -0.30
CA PRO A 4 -4.16 -18.85 -0.04
C PRO A 4 -3.20 -20.07 -0.10
N TYR A 5 -1.94 -19.84 -0.49
CA TYR A 5 -0.92 -20.88 -0.55
C TYR A 5 0.00 -20.85 0.66
N PRO A 6 -0.03 -21.87 1.56
CA PRO A 6 0.82 -21.89 2.76
C PRO A 6 2.32 -21.80 2.45
N GLU A 7 2.74 -22.36 1.34
CA GLU A 7 4.12 -22.33 0.87
C GLU A 7 4.60 -20.90 0.55
N ALA A 8 3.73 -20.08 -0.05
CA ALA A 8 4.04 -18.69 -0.33
C ALA A 8 4.18 -17.85 0.94
N VAL A 9 3.32 -18.09 1.92
CA VAL A 9 3.39 -17.41 3.23
C VAL A 9 4.66 -17.78 3.99
N ASP A 10 5.03 -19.05 3.99
CA ASP A 10 6.28 -19.53 4.59
C ASP A 10 7.51 -18.93 3.91
N PHE A 11 7.49 -18.83 2.59
CA PHE A 11 8.53 -18.15 1.82
C PHE A 11 8.66 -16.68 2.23
N LEU A 12 7.55 -15.94 2.32
CA LEU A 12 7.55 -14.54 2.76
C LEU A 12 8.11 -14.37 4.18
N ASN A 13 7.71 -15.23 5.10
CA ASN A 13 8.22 -15.25 6.46
C ASN A 13 9.73 -15.49 6.50
N THR A 14 10.20 -16.46 5.74
CA THR A 14 11.61 -16.78 5.64
C THR A 14 12.41 -15.62 5.05
N MET A 15 11.91 -14.99 3.99
CA MET A 15 12.52 -13.83 3.36
C MET A 15 12.59 -12.64 4.32
N ALA A 16 11.50 -12.34 5.01
CA ALA A 16 11.44 -11.23 5.97
C ALA A 16 12.46 -11.38 7.10
N ARG A 17 12.63 -12.60 7.62
CA ARG A 17 13.63 -12.89 8.67
C ARG A 17 15.07 -12.80 8.17
N ARG A 18 15.33 -13.22 6.94
CA ARG A 18 16.67 -13.25 6.34
C ARG A 18 17.11 -11.92 5.74
N ALA A 19 16.16 -11.10 5.31
CA ALA A 19 16.43 -9.82 4.67
C ALA A 19 17.33 -8.91 5.54
N ARG A 20 17.02 -8.80 6.83
CA ARG A 20 17.82 -8.01 7.79
C ARG A 20 19.29 -8.42 7.85
N LYS A 21 19.55 -9.73 7.83
CA LYS A 21 20.92 -10.27 7.95
C LYS A 21 21.75 -10.09 6.67
N ARG A 22 21.09 -9.84 5.54
CA ARG A 22 21.74 -9.79 4.21
C ARG A 22 21.65 -8.43 3.53
N ASN A 23 21.24 -7.39 4.25
CA ASN A 23 21.02 -6.04 3.70
C ASN A 23 20.07 -6.04 2.49
N VAL A 24 19.03 -6.86 2.54
CA VAL A 24 18.00 -6.95 1.53
C VAL A 24 16.74 -6.24 2.03
N SER A 25 16.09 -5.46 1.19
CA SER A 25 14.79 -4.86 1.44
C SER A 25 13.70 -5.71 0.79
N LEU A 26 12.64 -5.99 1.54
CA LEU A 26 11.45 -6.67 1.07
C LEU A 26 10.28 -5.69 1.10
N ALA A 27 9.65 -5.46 -0.05
CA ALA A 27 8.42 -4.69 -0.15
C ALA A 27 7.25 -5.63 -0.46
N VAL A 28 6.18 -5.51 0.32
CA VAL A 28 4.93 -6.24 0.12
C VAL A 28 3.83 -5.24 -0.21
N ILE A 29 3.14 -5.44 -1.32
CA ILE A 29 2.09 -4.56 -1.80
C ILE A 29 0.81 -5.37 -1.95
N SER A 30 -0.29 -4.88 -1.40
CA SER A 30 -1.61 -5.51 -1.51
C SER A 30 -2.71 -4.47 -1.68
N GLN A 31 -3.73 -4.82 -2.44
CA GLN A 31 -4.94 -4.02 -2.61
C GLN A 31 -6.00 -4.33 -1.54
N LYS A 32 -6.02 -5.55 -1.03
CA LYS A 32 -6.98 -5.99 0.00
C LYS A 32 -6.24 -6.49 1.23
N PHE A 33 -6.49 -5.85 2.35
CA PHE A 33 -5.90 -6.27 3.61
C PHE A 33 -6.57 -7.50 4.20
N GLN A 34 -7.85 -7.72 3.92
CA GLN A 34 -8.60 -8.87 4.41
C GLN A 34 -7.90 -10.20 4.12
N ASP A 35 -7.26 -10.32 2.96
CA ASP A 35 -6.51 -11.52 2.57
C ASP A 35 -5.35 -11.83 3.55
N PHE A 36 -4.75 -10.78 4.12
CA PHE A 36 -3.69 -10.93 5.13
C PHE A 36 -4.25 -11.11 6.54
N TYR A 37 -5.43 -10.56 6.81
CA TYR A 37 -6.07 -10.63 8.13
C TYR A 37 -6.39 -12.06 8.53
N GLU A 38 -6.82 -12.90 7.60
CA GLU A 38 -7.18 -14.29 7.83
C GLU A 38 -5.97 -15.20 8.07
N CYS A 39 -4.76 -14.75 7.74
CA CYS A 39 -3.53 -15.51 7.88
C CYS A 39 -2.61 -14.86 8.92
N LYS A 40 -2.48 -15.48 10.10
CA LYS A 40 -1.65 -14.95 11.19
C LYS A 40 -0.18 -14.78 10.82
N GLU A 41 0.35 -15.69 10.04
CA GLU A 41 1.74 -15.66 9.57
C GLU A 41 1.98 -14.48 8.62
N ALA A 42 1.02 -14.20 7.74
CA ALA A 42 1.07 -13.04 6.86
C ALA A 42 0.92 -11.72 7.64
N GLN A 43 0.04 -11.67 8.64
CA GLN A 43 -0.04 -10.52 9.55
C GLN A 43 1.29 -10.24 10.25
N ALA A 44 1.98 -11.28 10.71
CA ALA A 44 3.27 -11.13 11.37
C ALA A 44 4.32 -10.48 10.47
N VAL A 45 4.36 -10.79 9.18
CA VAL A 45 5.23 -10.13 8.21
C VAL A 45 4.91 -8.64 8.09
N LEU A 46 3.64 -8.30 7.95
CA LEU A 46 3.20 -6.91 7.80
C LEU A 46 3.42 -6.07 9.06
N THR A 47 3.10 -6.62 10.22
CA THR A 47 3.27 -5.90 11.49
C THR A 47 4.73 -5.70 11.85
N SER A 48 5.62 -6.61 11.45
CA SER A 48 7.05 -6.51 11.67
C SER A 48 7.77 -5.53 10.73
N SER A 49 7.10 -5.05 9.69
CA SER A 49 7.67 -4.06 8.78
C SER A 49 7.81 -2.71 9.48
N ASP A 50 8.98 -2.10 9.42
CA ASP A 50 9.21 -0.77 10.02
C ASP A 50 8.51 0.35 9.26
N THR A 51 8.46 0.23 7.93
CA THR A 51 7.82 1.23 7.05
C THR A 51 6.52 0.69 6.50
N LYS A 52 5.45 1.44 6.67
CA LYS A 52 4.11 1.10 6.16
C LYS A 52 3.53 2.31 5.44
N LEU A 53 3.06 2.09 4.23
CA LEU A 53 2.36 3.11 3.44
C LEU A 53 0.92 2.66 3.23
N PHE A 54 0.00 3.42 3.78
CA PHE A 54 -1.44 3.21 3.58
C PHE A 54 -1.95 4.27 2.60
N LEU A 55 -2.52 3.82 1.50
CA LEU A 55 -3.26 4.66 0.57
C LEU A 55 -4.73 4.71 0.97
N ALA A 56 -5.56 5.41 0.20
CA ALA A 56 -6.99 5.49 0.45
C ALA A 56 -7.62 4.10 0.63
N GLN A 57 -8.45 3.97 1.63
CA GLN A 57 -9.11 2.72 2.00
C GLN A 57 -10.63 2.87 1.94
N ASP A 58 -11.33 1.77 1.72
CA ASP A 58 -12.78 1.73 1.84
C ASP A 58 -13.23 1.30 3.25
N LYS A 59 -14.53 1.38 3.49
CA LYS A 59 -15.11 1.04 4.80
C LYS A 59 -14.95 -0.43 5.16
N SER A 60 -14.85 -1.32 4.18
CA SER A 60 -14.71 -2.76 4.42
C SER A 60 -13.32 -3.14 4.93
N GLU A 61 -12.31 -2.40 4.52
CA GLU A 61 -10.91 -2.67 4.86
C GLU A 61 -10.44 -1.93 6.12
N ILE A 62 -10.99 -0.75 6.40
CA ILE A 62 -10.48 0.15 7.44
C ILE A 62 -10.53 -0.46 8.85
N GLU A 63 -11.54 -1.24 9.17
CA GLU A 63 -11.67 -1.86 10.48
C GLU A 63 -10.56 -2.89 10.74
N TYR A 64 -10.22 -3.69 9.73
CA TYR A 64 -9.10 -4.63 9.82
C TYR A 64 -7.77 -3.91 10.03
N LEU A 65 -7.55 -2.80 9.33
CA LEU A 65 -6.35 -1.99 9.48
C LEU A 65 -6.26 -1.34 10.86
N ARG A 66 -7.36 -0.84 11.38
CA ARG A 66 -7.41 -0.28 12.73
C ARG A 66 -7.02 -1.30 13.78
N GLU A 67 -7.58 -2.49 13.67
CA GLU A 67 -7.32 -3.57 14.64
C GLU A 67 -5.86 -4.02 14.63
N VAL A 68 -5.31 -4.27 13.44
CA VAL A 68 -3.97 -4.84 13.30
C VAL A 68 -2.87 -3.80 13.52
N PHE A 69 -3.00 -2.60 12.95
CA PHE A 69 -1.97 -1.56 13.01
C PHE A 69 -2.21 -0.50 14.08
N LYS A 70 -3.29 -0.66 14.86
CA LYS A 70 -3.64 0.28 15.94
C LYS A 70 -3.75 1.72 15.48
N LEU A 71 -4.42 1.92 14.33
CA LEU A 71 -4.65 3.24 13.80
C LEU A 71 -5.56 4.06 14.71
N THR A 72 -5.25 5.33 14.86
CA THR A 72 -6.11 6.26 15.58
C THR A 72 -7.39 6.54 14.79
N GLU A 73 -8.40 7.09 15.46
CA GLU A 73 -9.65 7.47 14.79
C GLU A 73 -9.41 8.52 13.69
N GLY A 74 -8.54 9.50 13.96
CA GLY A 74 -8.15 10.51 12.98
C GLY A 74 -7.44 9.93 11.77
N GLU A 75 -6.50 9.00 11.96
CA GLU A 75 -5.80 8.30 10.87
C GLU A 75 -6.77 7.49 10.02
N SER A 76 -7.70 6.78 10.65
CA SER A 76 -8.72 5.98 9.96
C SER A 76 -9.67 6.86 9.14
N THR A 77 -10.14 7.97 9.70
CA THR A 77 -10.99 8.94 9.01
C THR A 77 -10.25 9.55 7.82
N TYR A 78 -8.98 9.89 7.99
CA TYR A 78 -8.15 10.41 6.90
C TYR A 78 -8.07 9.42 5.73
N LEU A 79 -7.80 8.14 6.00
CA LEU A 79 -7.70 7.11 4.96
C LEU A 79 -9.03 6.85 4.24
N LEU A 80 -10.17 6.98 4.93
CA LEU A 80 -11.49 6.86 4.32
C LEU A 80 -11.83 8.02 3.38
N THR A 81 -11.29 9.21 3.65
CA THR A 81 -11.55 10.43 2.88
C THR A 81 -10.41 10.83 1.95
N ALA A 82 -9.29 10.11 1.98
CA ALA A 82 -8.12 10.39 1.17
C ALA A 82 -8.45 10.28 -0.33
N SER A 83 -7.92 11.24 -1.08
CA SER A 83 -8.02 11.26 -2.53
C SER A 83 -6.91 10.42 -3.18
N ARG A 84 -6.99 10.25 -4.50
CA ARG A 84 -5.94 9.57 -5.26
C ARG A 84 -4.58 10.28 -5.05
N GLY A 85 -3.57 9.51 -4.69
CA GLY A 85 -2.22 10.00 -4.42
C GLY A 85 -1.98 10.46 -2.98
N GLU A 86 -3.02 10.52 -2.15
CA GLU A 86 -2.88 10.80 -0.73
C GLU A 86 -2.74 9.51 0.06
N GLY A 87 -1.95 9.55 1.12
CA GLY A 87 -1.70 8.39 1.95
C GLY A 87 -1.10 8.74 3.30
N LEU A 88 -0.97 7.72 4.12
CA LEU A 88 -0.39 7.78 5.45
C LEU A 88 0.87 6.94 5.49
N LEU A 89 1.99 7.58 5.77
CA LEU A 89 3.28 6.90 5.96
C LEU A 89 3.55 6.73 7.44
N LYS A 90 3.79 5.49 7.85
CA LYS A 90 4.26 5.17 9.20
C LYS A 90 5.68 4.60 9.12
N VAL A 91 6.60 5.19 9.86
CA VAL A 91 7.98 4.72 9.99
C VAL A 91 8.30 4.58 11.48
N GLY A 92 8.40 3.35 11.94
CA GLY A 92 8.50 3.09 13.38
C GLY A 92 7.27 3.64 14.11
N ASN A 93 7.49 4.58 15.01
CA ASN A 93 6.43 5.27 15.77
C ASN A 93 5.97 6.60 15.16
N ASP A 94 6.65 7.05 14.11
CA ASP A 94 6.35 8.31 13.46
C ASP A 94 5.31 8.14 12.35
N THR A 95 4.45 9.13 12.21
CA THR A 95 3.39 9.14 11.19
C THR A 95 3.44 10.45 10.40
N ALA A 96 3.36 10.35 9.09
CA ALA A 96 3.30 11.50 8.20
C ALA A 96 2.20 11.33 7.16
N ILE A 97 1.56 12.43 6.81
CA ILE A 97 0.63 12.49 5.69
C ILE A 97 1.44 12.72 4.42
N LEU A 98 1.19 11.91 3.41
CA LEU A 98 1.82 11.99 2.10
C LEU A 98 0.82 12.41 1.03
N GLU A 99 1.30 13.23 0.12
CA GLU A 99 0.62 13.52 -1.13
C GLU A 99 1.59 13.28 -2.28
N ILE A 100 1.29 12.29 -3.12
CA ILE A 100 2.10 11.93 -4.28
C ILE A 100 1.53 12.66 -5.49
N ARG A 101 2.28 13.62 -6.01
CA ARG A 101 1.91 14.39 -7.21
C ARG A 101 2.87 14.04 -8.33
N PRO A 102 2.41 13.30 -9.36
CA PRO A 102 3.25 13.06 -10.54
C PRO A 102 3.44 14.36 -11.31
N THR A 103 4.61 14.50 -11.93
CA THR A 103 4.83 15.57 -12.91
C THR A 103 3.95 15.34 -14.13
N GLN A 104 3.72 16.39 -14.95
CA GLN A 104 2.96 16.24 -16.20
C GLN A 104 3.55 15.18 -17.12
N ARG A 105 4.87 15.04 -17.13
CA ARG A 105 5.57 14.06 -17.94
C ARG A 105 5.33 12.64 -17.44
N GLU A 106 5.37 12.40 -16.13
CA GLU A 106 5.06 11.11 -15.51
C GLU A 106 3.57 10.77 -15.65
N PHE A 107 2.69 11.75 -15.51
CA PHE A 107 1.26 11.57 -15.66
C PHE A 107 0.85 11.03 -17.02
N ALA A 108 1.54 11.45 -18.08
CA ALA A 108 1.32 10.96 -19.44
C ALA A 108 1.55 9.44 -19.57
N PHE A 109 2.41 8.84 -18.75
CA PHE A 109 2.69 7.40 -18.75
C PHE A 109 1.79 6.58 -17.82
N ILE A 110 1.25 7.19 -16.77
CA ILE A 110 0.46 6.47 -15.76
C ILE A 110 -1.05 6.65 -15.90
N GLU A 111 -1.50 7.56 -16.77
CA GLU A 111 -2.94 7.79 -17.00
C GLU A 111 -3.56 6.60 -17.72
N THR A 112 -4.55 6.00 -17.09
CA THR A 112 -5.29 4.84 -17.62
C THR A 112 -6.65 5.20 -18.20
N ASN A 113 -7.07 6.46 -18.09
CA ASN A 113 -8.33 6.91 -18.67
C ASN A 113 -8.18 7.13 -20.17
N VAL A 114 -8.82 6.28 -20.97
CA VAL A 114 -8.72 6.27 -22.44
C VAL A 114 -9.08 7.62 -23.06
N ASN A 115 -10.08 8.31 -22.55
CA ASN A 115 -10.50 9.62 -23.06
C ASN A 115 -9.41 10.68 -22.88
N LYS A 116 -8.77 10.70 -21.72
CA LYS A 116 -7.65 11.61 -21.48
C LYS A 116 -6.43 11.28 -22.30
N LEU A 117 -6.16 9.99 -22.54
CA LEU A 117 -5.07 9.55 -23.43
C LEU A 117 -5.27 10.02 -24.85
N VAL A 118 -6.50 9.95 -25.38
CA VAL A 118 -6.86 10.45 -26.72
C VAL A 118 -6.69 11.97 -26.80
N GLU A 119 -7.12 12.72 -25.79
CA GLU A 119 -6.94 14.18 -25.74
C GLU A 119 -5.46 14.57 -25.74
N GLN A 120 -4.62 13.85 -24.98
CA GLN A 120 -3.18 14.09 -24.96
C GLN A 120 -2.51 13.79 -26.31
N GLN A 121 -2.92 12.74 -27.01
CA GLN A 121 -2.42 12.43 -28.35
C GLN A 121 -2.80 13.51 -29.36
N ASN A 122 -4.03 14.02 -29.28
CA ASN A 122 -4.48 15.08 -30.17
C ASN A 122 -3.74 16.41 -29.93
N GLN A 123 -3.38 16.71 -28.70
CA GLN A 123 -2.58 17.89 -28.35
C GLN A 123 -1.11 17.76 -28.79
N ALA A 124 -0.56 16.56 -28.79
CA ALA A 124 0.81 16.30 -29.23
C ALA A 124 0.97 16.33 -30.78
N THR A 125 -0.12 16.16 -31.53
CA THR A 125 -0.16 16.15 -32.99
C THR A 125 -0.42 17.52 -33.59
N ASN A 126 -0.82 18.49 -32.83
CA ASN A 126 -0.99 19.89 -33.18
C ASN A 126 0.18 20.74 -32.68
#